data_12de3650dc739ef0dc33fa3b2b8b4be5
#
_entry.id   12de3650dc739ef0dc33fa3b2b8b4be5
#
_cell.length_a   1.000
_cell.length_b   1.000
_cell.length_c   1.000
_cell.angle_alpha   90.00
_cell.angle_beta   90.00
_cell.angle_gamma   90.00
#
_symmetry.space_group_name_H-M   'P 1'
#
loop_
_entity.id
_entity.type
_entity.pdbx_description
1 polymer ?
#
loop_
_entity_poly.entity_id
_entity_poly.type
_entity_poly.pdbx_seq_one_letter_code
_entity_poly.pdbx_strand_id
1 'polypeptide(L)'
;FIATPEARAVSGYKDTLLNTGEDGTTVTRAYTGKTCRVVRNRYTEGFEEQGGVAEPFPGQFLKSLEDGANHLGGGPETEGVDPEREFFPCGQGVGSLTELVPAADLVTGMVADAEEILGRGSRLLA
;
A
#
# COMPACT_ATOMS: atom_id res chain seq x y z
N PHE A 1 -3.59 7.22 4.16
CA PHE A 1 -4.07 7.07 5.56
C PHE A 1 -3.39 5.92 6.31
N ILE A 2 -2.97 4.84 5.65
CA ILE A 2 -2.23 3.76 6.32
C ILE A 2 -0.89 4.27 6.92
N ALA A 3 -0.25 5.23 6.27
CA ALA A 3 0.98 5.87 6.75
C ALA A 3 0.69 6.99 7.78
N THR A 4 -0.09 6.65 8.80
CA THR A 4 -0.32 7.51 9.98
C THR A 4 0.02 6.74 11.25
N PRO A 5 0.47 7.40 12.33
CA PRO A 5 0.75 6.72 13.61
C PRO A 5 -0.45 5.93 14.13
N GLU A 6 -1.67 6.45 13.96
CA GLU A 6 -2.91 5.87 14.47
C GLU A 6 -3.39 4.64 13.70
N ALA A 7 -2.98 4.48 12.44
CA ALA A 7 -3.42 3.34 11.64
C ALA A 7 -2.92 2.03 12.24
N ARG A 8 -3.83 1.09 12.49
CA ARG A 8 -3.49 -0.27 12.90
C ARG A 8 -3.14 -1.08 11.66
N ALA A 9 -1.86 -1.31 11.47
CA ALA A 9 -1.31 -2.07 10.35
C ALA A 9 -0.39 -3.17 10.85
N VAL A 10 -0.24 -4.24 10.09
CA VAL A 10 0.73 -5.29 10.39
C VAL A 10 2.15 -4.72 10.45
N SER A 11 3.02 -5.40 11.21
CA SER A 11 4.41 -5.00 11.36
C SER A 11 5.10 -4.83 10.00
N GLY A 12 5.94 -3.81 9.88
CA GLY A 12 6.70 -3.50 8.67
C GLY A 12 5.93 -2.76 7.58
N TYR A 13 4.60 -2.69 7.60
CA TYR A 13 3.83 -2.07 6.51
C TYR A 13 4.19 -0.59 6.33
N LYS A 14 4.13 0.19 7.41
CA LYS A 14 4.42 1.64 7.37
C LYS A 14 5.85 1.92 6.94
N ASP A 15 6.80 1.19 7.50
CA ASP A 15 8.22 1.32 7.16
C ASP A 15 8.47 0.96 5.69
N THR A 16 7.84 -0.10 5.20
CA THR A 16 7.91 -0.48 3.79
C THR A 16 7.36 0.63 2.89
N LEU A 17 6.22 1.24 3.23
CA LEU A 17 5.66 2.35 2.44
C LEU A 17 6.61 3.55 2.39
N LEU A 18 7.21 3.94 3.52
CA LEU A 18 8.15 5.07 3.59
C LEU A 18 9.45 4.83 2.81
N ASN A 19 9.83 3.56 2.65
CA ASN A 19 11.05 3.17 1.92
C ASN A 19 10.77 2.78 0.46
N THR A 20 9.50 2.84 0.00
CA THR A 20 9.13 2.48 -1.37
C THR A 20 9.23 3.70 -2.29
N GLY A 21 10.09 3.62 -3.29
CA GLY A 21 10.21 4.66 -4.33
C GLY A 21 9.03 4.66 -5.32
N GLU A 22 9.03 5.62 -6.25
CA GLU A 22 7.97 5.81 -7.25
C GLU A 22 7.74 4.59 -8.15
N ASP A 23 8.80 3.84 -8.46
CA ASP A 23 8.79 2.61 -9.26
C ASP A 23 8.76 1.32 -8.43
N GLY A 24 8.72 1.44 -7.09
CA GLY A 24 8.70 0.31 -6.15
C GLY A 24 7.39 -0.44 -6.07
N THR A 25 6.41 -0.14 -6.93
CA THR A 25 5.10 -0.81 -6.92
C THR A 25 4.87 -1.65 -8.16
N THR A 26 4.01 -2.64 -8.06
CA THR A 26 3.57 -3.45 -9.19
C THR A 26 2.05 -3.68 -9.16
N VAL A 27 1.47 -3.94 -10.32
CA VAL A 27 0.08 -4.36 -10.46
C VAL A 27 0.07 -5.87 -10.66
N THR A 28 -0.57 -6.59 -9.76
CA THR A 28 -0.52 -8.05 -9.74
C THR A 28 -1.86 -8.68 -9.36
N ARG A 29 -1.98 -9.98 -9.56
CA ARG A 29 -3.07 -10.84 -9.08
C ARG A 29 -2.58 -11.85 -8.02
N ALA A 30 -1.31 -11.77 -7.63
CA ALA A 30 -0.64 -12.75 -6.77
C ALA A 30 -1.36 -13.03 -5.46
N TYR A 31 -1.97 -12.02 -4.85
CA TYR A 31 -2.59 -12.16 -3.52
C TYR A 31 -4.07 -12.50 -3.54
N THR A 32 -4.82 -11.96 -4.50
CA THR A 32 -6.29 -12.04 -4.44
C THR A 32 -6.93 -12.68 -5.68
N GLY A 33 -6.16 -12.91 -6.73
CA GLY A 33 -6.73 -13.27 -8.02
C GLY A 33 -7.40 -12.10 -8.75
N LYS A 34 -7.57 -10.96 -8.07
CA LYS A 34 -8.06 -9.70 -8.64
C LYS A 34 -6.90 -8.74 -8.81
N THR A 35 -6.96 -7.92 -9.83
CA THR A 35 -5.94 -6.90 -10.11
C THR A 35 -5.87 -5.89 -8.96
N CYS A 36 -4.71 -5.73 -8.36
CA CYS A 36 -4.42 -4.73 -7.33
C CYS A 36 -3.00 -4.22 -7.46
N ARG A 37 -2.76 -2.99 -7.01
CA ARG A 37 -1.41 -2.43 -6.91
C ARG A 37 -0.90 -2.66 -5.50
N VAL A 38 0.35 -3.12 -5.41
CA VAL A 38 1.03 -3.46 -4.15
C VAL A 38 2.48 -3.01 -4.20
N VAL A 39 3.15 -2.96 -3.06
CA VAL A 39 4.61 -2.88 -3.02
C VAL A 39 5.18 -4.13 -3.69
N ARG A 40 6.16 -3.93 -4.60
CA ARG A 40 6.87 -5.05 -5.25
C ARG A 40 7.76 -5.74 -4.21
N ASN A 41 7.68 -7.06 -4.16
CA ASN A 41 8.44 -7.87 -3.22
C ASN A 41 8.67 -9.29 -3.78
N ARG A 42 9.40 -10.12 -3.04
CA ARG A 42 9.73 -11.49 -3.48
C ARG A 42 8.52 -12.37 -3.81
N TYR A 43 7.37 -12.15 -3.15
CA TYR A 43 6.18 -12.93 -3.45
C TYR A 43 5.58 -12.55 -4.81
N THR A 44 5.53 -11.25 -5.13
CA THR A 44 5.06 -10.77 -6.43
C THR A 44 6.00 -11.17 -7.56
N GLU A 45 7.32 -11.09 -7.33
CA GLU A 45 8.33 -11.50 -8.30
C GLU A 45 8.26 -12.99 -8.59
N GLY A 46 8.23 -13.84 -7.55
CA GLY A 46 8.08 -15.27 -7.70
C GLY A 46 6.78 -15.69 -8.39
N PHE A 47 5.69 -14.95 -8.19
CA PHE A 47 4.43 -15.19 -8.90
C PHE A 47 4.58 -14.91 -10.41
N GLU A 48 5.23 -13.81 -10.79
CA GLU A 48 5.46 -13.47 -12.20
C GLU A 48 6.45 -14.45 -12.87
N GLU A 49 7.51 -14.85 -12.17
CA GLU A 49 8.48 -15.86 -12.66
C GLU A 49 7.81 -17.21 -12.94
N GLN A 50 6.76 -17.56 -12.23
CA GLN A 50 5.95 -18.76 -12.44
C GLN A 50 4.87 -18.59 -13.53
N GLY A 51 4.89 -17.48 -14.26
CA GLY A 51 3.98 -17.19 -15.38
C GLY A 51 2.79 -16.32 -15.04
N GLY A 52 2.66 -15.80 -13.81
CA GLY A 52 1.64 -14.81 -13.41
C GLY A 52 0.19 -15.29 -13.51
N VAL A 53 -0.06 -16.59 -13.49
CA VAL A 53 -1.41 -17.17 -13.61
C VAL A 53 -2.05 -17.32 -12.23
N ALA A 54 -3.01 -16.47 -11.93
CA ALA A 54 -3.75 -16.52 -10.68
C ALA A 54 -4.98 -17.41 -10.76
N GLU A 55 -5.28 -18.10 -9.66
CA GLU A 55 -6.59 -18.70 -9.48
C GLU A 55 -7.69 -17.61 -9.37
N PRO A 56 -8.92 -17.90 -9.82
CA PRO A 56 -10.05 -17.00 -9.58
C PRO A 56 -10.24 -16.77 -8.07
N PHE A 57 -10.70 -15.57 -7.71
CA PHE A 57 -11.13 -15.30 -6.33
C PHE A 57 -12.27 -16.26 -5.92
N PRO A 58 -12.27 -16.87 -4.72
CA PRO A 58 -11.33 -16.64 -3.61
C PRO A 58 -10.09 -17.57 -3.60
N GLY A 59 -9.90 -18.45 -4.58
CA GLY A 59 -8.82 -19.45 -4.58
C GLY A 59 -7.45 -18.81 -4.34
N GLN A 60 -7.05 -17.85 -5.16
CA GLN A 60 -5.77 -17.17 -5.01
C GLN A 60 -5.63 -16.43 -3.66
N PHE A 61 -6.73 -15.88 -3.15
CA PHE A 61 -6.73 -15.23 -1.84
C PHE A 61 -6.41 -16.23 -0.72
N LEU A 62 -7.09 -17.38 -0.71
CA LEU A 62 -6.84 -18.44 0.28
C LEU A 62 -5.40 -18.97 0.18
N LYS A 63 -4.92 -19.16 -1.05
CA LYS A 63 -3.53 -19.57 -1.27
C LYS A 63 -2.52 -18.58 -0.68
N SER A 64 -2.72 -17.28 -0.88
CA SER A 64 -1.82 -16.26 -0.32
C SER A 64 -1.82 -16.23 1.22
N LEU A 65 -2.94 -16.59 1.86
CA LEU A 65 -3.03 -16.76 3.31
C LEU A 65 -2.25 -18.02 3.76
N GLU A 66 -2.45 -19.15 3.08
CA GLU A 66 -1.75 -20.41 3.37
C GLU A 66 -0.24 -20.28 3.16
N ASP A 67 0.19 -19.52 2.17
CA ASP A 67 1.60 -19.21 1.91
C ASP A 67 2.22 -18.28 2.97
N GLY A 68 1.44 -17.74 3.92
CA GLY A 68 1.88 -16.78 4.92
C GLY A 68 2.35 -15.44 4.30
N ALA A 69 1.79 -15.08 3.16
CA ALA A 69 2.11 -13.84 2.44
C ALA A 69 1.00 -12.79 2.53
N ASN A 70 -0.05 -13.06 3.29
CA ASN A 70 -1.21 -12.18 3.38
C ASN A 70 -1.83 -12.27 4.79
N HIS A 71 -1.68 -11.20 5.54
CA HIS A 71 -2.26 -11.05 6.87
C HIS A 71 -3.31 -9.92 6.87
N LEU A 72 -4.13 -9.83 5.82
CA LEU A 72 -5.17 -8.81 5.67
C LEU A 72 -6.09 -8.76 6.90
N GLY A 73 -6.24 -7.57 7.46
CA GLY A 73 -7.00 -7.35 8.70
C GLY A 73 -6.19 -7.57 9.98
N GLY A 74 -4.93 -7.97 9.87
CA GLY A 74 -4.01 -8.03 11.00
C GLY A 74 -3.62 -6.66 11.55
N GLY A 75 -3.08 -6.64 12.75
CA GLY A 75 -2.58 -5.45 13.44
C GLY A 75 -1.09 -5.58 13.80
N PRO A 76 -0.56 -4.63 14.58
CA PRO A 76 0.86 -4.62 14.96
C PRO A 76 1.29 -5.89 15.72
N GLU A 77 0.34 -6.56 16.36
CA GLU A 77 0.52 -7.79 17.13
C GLU A 77 0.48 -9.08 16.28
N THR A 78 0.24 -8.97 14.98
CA THR A 78 0.15 -10.15 14.10
C THR A 78 1.51 -10.78 13.91
N GLU A 79 1.62 -12.06 14.27
CA GLU A 79 2.84 -12.85 14.14
C GLU A 79 3.00 -13.42 12.72
N GLY A 80 4.24 -13.77 12.36
CA GLY A 80 4.55 -14.44 11.08
C GLY A 80 4.61 -13.51 9.87
N VAL A 81 4.45 -12.19 10.05
CA VAL A 81 4.55 -11.20 8.97
C VAL A 81 5.99 -11.11 8.46
N ASP A 82 6.21 -11.43 7.20
CA ASP A 82 7.48 -11.21 6.49
C ASP A 82 7.31 -10.04 5.50
N PRO A 83 7.84 -8.83 5.80
CA PRO A 83 7.66 -7.66 4.94
C PRO A 83 8.13 -7.86 3.49
N GLU A 84 9.08 -8.78 3.26
CA GLU A 84 9.59 -9.12 1.94
C GLU A 84 8.63 -9.98 1.10
N ARG A 85 7.51 -10.39 1.67
CA ARG A 85 6.50 -11.23 1.01
C ARG A 85 5.07 -10.75 1.23
N GLU A 86 4.87 -9.88 2.23
CA GLU A 86 3.55 -9.48 2.71
C GLU A 86 2.74 -8.68 1.68
N PHE A 87 1.43 -8.86 1.75
CA PHE A 87 0.44 -8.11 0.98
C PHE A 87 0.35 -6.66 1.48
N PHE A 88 1.09 -5.76 0.85
CA PHE A 88 1.08 -4.32 1.14
C PHE A 88 0.44 -3.53 0.00
N PRO A 89 -0.91 -3.44 -0.07
CA PRO A 89 -1.58 -2.64 -1.08
C PRO A 89 -1.26 -1.15 -0.91
N CYS A 90 -0.93 -0.49 -2.01
CA CYS A 90 -0.60 0.93 -2.01
C CYS A 90 -0.95 1.61 -3.33
N GLY A 91 -1.03 2.93 -3.31
CA GLY A 91 -1.16 3.73 -4.52
C GLY A 91 0.19 3.96 -5.22
N GLN A 92 0.15 4.43 -6.47
CA GLN A 92 1.35 4.80 -7.21
C GLN A 92 2.06 6.02 -6.59
N GLY A 93 1.33 6.87 -5.86
CA GLY A 93 1.90 8.01 -5.15
C GLY A 93 2.66 7.65 -3.86
N VAL A 94 2.94 6.37 -3.59
CA VAL A 94 3.67 5.95 -2.39
C VAL A 94 5.06 6.60 -2.32
N GLY A 95 5.73 6.81 -3.44
CA GLY A 95 7.05 7.45 -3.50
C GLY A 95 7.09 8.92 -3.01
N SER A 96 5.92 9.56 -2.83
CA SER A 96 5.82 10.89 -2.22
C SER A 96 5.71 10.87 -0.69
N LEU A 97 5.60 9.68 -0.07
CA LEU A 97 5.54 9.56 1.38
C LEU A 97 6.96 9.65 1.96
N THR A 98 7.18 10.63 2.82
CA THR A 98 8.49 10.88 3.45
C THR A 98 8.51 10.66 4.95
N GLU A 99 7.33 10.69 5.58
CA GLU A 99 7.17 10.55 7.03
C GLU A 99 5.76 10.07 7.41
N LEU A 100 5.62 9.65 8.67
CA LEU A 100 4.32 9.36 9.27
C LEU A 100 3.73 10.66 9.82
N VAL A 101 2.63 11.10 9.25
CA VAL A 101 1.91 12.30 9.70
C VAL A 101 0.68 11.88 10.52
N PRO A 102 0.44 12.47 11.71
CA PRO A 102 -0.79 12.23 12.46
C PRO A 102 -2.04 12.46 11.61
N ALA A 103 -3.05 11.62 11.76
CA ALA A 103 -4.25 11.67 10.92
C ALA A 103 -4.96 13.03 10.97
N ALA A 104 -4.99 13.69 12.14
CA ALA A 104 -5.57 15.02 12.29
C ALA A 104 -4.81 16.08 11.49
N ASP A 105 -3.47 16.04 11.55
CA ASP A 105 -2.61 17.00 10.82
C ASP A 105 -2.70 16.77 9.31
N LEU A 106 -2.77 15.50 8.88
CA LEU A 106 -2.97 15.15 7.49
C LEU A 106 -4.27 15.73 6.92
N VAL A 107 -5.39 15.57 7.64
CA VAL A 107 -6.69 16.10 7.20
C VAL A 107 -6.67 17.63 7.18
N THR A 108 -6.13 18.26 8.22
CA THR A 108 -6.03 19.74 8.30
C THR A 108 -5.14 20.29 7.18
N GLY A 109 -4.00 19.65 6.94
CA GLY A 109 -3.10 20.02 5.86
C GLY A 109 -3.74 19.90 4.48
N MET A 110 -4.44 18.81 4.19
CA MET A 110 -5.16 18.62 2.92
C MET A 110 -6.18 19.76 2.66
N VAL A 111 -6.90 20.20 3.70
CA VAL A 111 -7.87 21.31 3.57
C VAL A 111 -7.15 22.62 3.29
N ALA A 112 -6.10 22.93 4.05
CA ALA A 112 -5.31 24.15 3.87
C ALA A 112 -4.69 24.24 2.47
N ASP A 113 -4.08 23.14 2.01
CA ASP A 113 -3.49 23.05 0.66
C ASP A 113 -4.54 23.24 -0.43
N ALA A 114 -5.73 22.63 -0.25
CA ALA A 114 -6.83 22.78 -1.21
C ALA A 114 -7.32 24.24 -1.29
N GLU A 115 -7.47 24.93 -0.15
CA GLU A 115 -7.85 26.36 -0.10
C GLU A 115 -6.79 27.23 -0.79
N GLU A 116 -5.50 26.97 -0.54
CA GLU A 116 -4.41 27.71 -1.19
C GLU A 116 -4.42 27.51 -2.72
N ILE A 117 -4.54 26.26 -3.19
CA ILE A 117 -4.56 25.93 -4.63
C ILE A 117 -5.76 26.60 -5.31
N LEU A 118 -6.96 26.54 -4.72
CA LEU A 118 -8.15 27.19 -5.24
C LEU A 118 -7.99 28.71 -5.29
N GLY A 119 -7.40 29.30 -4.24
CA GLY A 119 -7.11 30.73 -4.19
C GLY A 119 -6.09 31.19 -5.26
N ARG A 120 -5.11 30.33 -5.60
CA ARG A 120 -4.19 30.61 -6.72
C ARG A 120 -4.90 30.47 -8.07
N GLY A 121 -5.73 29.45 -8.24
CA GLY A 121 -6.48 29.21 -9.47
C GLY A 121 -7.41 30.36 -9.85
N SER A 122 -8.09 30.95 -8.87
CA SER A 122 -8.96 32.11 -9.10
C SER A 122 -8.22 33.32 -9.67
N ARG A 123 -6.93 33.49 -9.33
CA ARG A 123 -6.08 34.58 -9.85
C ARG A 123 -5.62 34.37 -11.31
N LEU A 124 -5.70 33.14 -11.81
CA LEU A 124 -5.38 32.83 -13.20
C LEU A 124 -6.55 33.07 -14.16
N LEU A 125 -7.76 33.27 -13.62
CA LEU A 125 -8.99 33.50 -14.38
C LEU A 125 -9.40 34.98 -14.40
N ALA A 126 -8.68 35.84 -13.70
CA ALA A 126 -8.87 37.28 -13.64
C ALA A 126 -7.90 38.00 -14.61
#